data_135ab183c0d8850fd7ce7b7b8226040a
#
_entry.id   135ab183c0d8850fd7ce7b7b8226040a
#
_cell.length_a   1.000
_cell.length_b   1.000
_cell.length_c   1.000
_cell.angle_alpha   90.00
_cell.angle_beta   90.00
_cell.angle_gamma   90.00
#
_symmetry.space_group_name_H-M   'P 1'
#
loop_
_entity.id
_entity.type
_entity.pdbx_description
1 polymer ?
#
loop_
_entity_poly.entity_id
_entity_poly.type
_entity_poly.pdbx_seq_one_letter_code
_entity_poly.pdbx_strand_id
1 'polypeptide(L)'
;TQGEDLSLTSNLQRIVKKDDQRKAFLSLYFENGRLVSHDNTTNWRLDIWQDVVEDMSKKGLILKGYGYNEILPVMTDPSAPGRLGRDGLNEHVHNYFVNIFARGGIFQFLLFLSFHLGIIFYWNRKYLNYTILIFMMPSLLAASLDMSMEGVQYPIVYYLFLGYLLSTQQKSKIINF
;
A
#
# COMPACT_ATOMS: atom_id res chain seq x y z
N THR A 1 45.72 11.94 18.56
CA THR A 1 45.13 10.76 19.19
C THR A 1 43.70 10.99 19.72
N GLN A 2 43.27 12.25 20.04
CA GLN A 2 41.88 12.53 20.49
C GLN A 2 40.85 12.56 19.37
N GLY A 3 41.24 12.72 18.11
CA GLY A 3 40.29 12.74 16.97
C GLY A 3 39.82 11.37 16.51
N GLU A 4 40.62 10.33 16.70
CA GLU A 4 40.27 8.95 16.29
C GLU A 4 39.33 8.27 17.28
N ASP A 5 39.43 8.54 18.57
CA ASP A 5 38.53 7.99 19.60
C ASP A 5 37.09 8.52 19.48
N LEU A 6 36.92 9.80 19.07
CA LEU A 6 35.57 10.35 18.84
C LEU A 6 34.88 9.76 17.61
N SER A 7 35.63 9.38 16.58
CA SER A 7 35.08 8.74 15.39
C SER A 7 34.67 7.26 15.65
N LEU A 8 35.47 6.57 16.45
CA LEU A 8 35.18 5.17 16.86
C LEU A 8 33.95 5.10 17.77
N THR A 9 33.82 5.98 18.77
CA THR A 9 32.66 6.01 19.67
C THR A 9 31.38 6.41 18.94
N SER A 10 31.43 7.35 17.99
CA SER A 10 30.29 7.71 17.16
C SER A 10 29.86 6.58 16.22
N ASN A 11 30.82 5.83 15.66
CA ASN A 11 30.54 4.68 14.82
C ASN A 11 29.99 3.49 15.63
N LEU A 12 30.52 3.24 16.82
CA LEU A 12 30.00 2.22 17.75
C LEU A 12 28.57 2.56 18.21
N GLN A 13 28.29 3.81 18.56
CA GLN A 13 26.92 4.26 18.88
C GLN A 13 25.97 4.13 17.69
N ARG A 14 26.45 4.35 16.46
CA ARG A 14 25.68 4.12 15.24
C ARG A 14 25.39 2.63 14.99
N ILE A 15 26.36 1.76 15.28
CA ILE A 15 26.20 0.29 15.16
C ILE A 15 25.24 -0.22 16.22
N VAL A 16 25.39 0.20 17.48
CA VAL A 16 24.51 -0.20 18.60
C VAL A 16 23.07 0.30 18.36
N LYS A 17 22.88 1.56 17.93
CA LYS A 17 21.55 2.06 17.52
C LYS A 17 20.95 1.30 16.35
N LYS A 18 21.78 0.81 15.43
CA LYS A 18 21.32 0.03 14.28
C LYS A 18 20.91 -1.40 14.66
N ASP A 19 21.55 -1.98 15.67
CA ASP A 19 21.20 -3.31 16.20
C ASP A 19 19.90 -3.29 17.03
N ASP A 20 19.66 -2.22 17.77
CA ASP A 20 18.41 -2.04 18.53
C ASP A 20 17.19 -1.80 17.59
N GLN A 21 17.44 -1.41 16.34
CA GLN A 21 16.41 -1.15 15.32
C GLN A 21 16.04 -2.37 14.48
N ARG A 22 16.68 -3.53 14.64
CA ARG A 22 16.34 -4.77 13.94
C ARG A 22 15.16 -5.49 14.59
N LYS A 23 14.05 -4.79 14.74
CA LYS A 23 12.81 -5.40 15.17
C LYS A 23 12.01 -5.84 13.95
N ALA A 24 11.27 -6.95 14.10
CA ALA A 24 10.57 -7.59 12.98
C ALA A 24 9.62 -6.62 12.26
N PHE A 25 9.59 -6.70 10.94
CA PHE A 25 8.70 -5.92 10.05
C PHE A 25 7.22 -5.86 10.50
N LEU A 26 6.73 -6.88 11.20
CA LEU A 26 5.36 -6.96 11.72
C LEU A 26 5.27 -6.74 13.24
N SER A 27 6.18 -6.00 13.85
CA SER A 27 6.12 -5.68 15.28
C SER A 27 5.09 -4.56 15.55
N LEU A 28 3.80 -4.86 15.37
CA LEU A 28 2.70 -3.92 15.52
C LEU A 28 2.22 -3.90 16.97
N TYR A 29 1.97 -2.71 17.50
CA TYR A 29 1.35 -2.50 18.82
C TYR A 29 0.54 -1.20 18.85
N PHE A 30 -0.32 -1.06 19.86
CA PHE A 30 -1.11 0.17 20.06
C PHE A 30 -0.44 1.05 21.12
N GLU A 31 -0.25 2.32 20.78
CA GLU A 31 0.25 3.34 21.68
C GLU A 31 -0.56 4.63 21.49
N ASN A 32 -1.09 5.20 22.59
CA ASN A 32 -1.90 6.43 22.58
C ASN A 32 -3.06 6.43 21.57
N GLY A 33 -3.68 5.26 21.33
CA GLY A 33 -4.80 5.11 20.39
C GLY A 33 -4.38 5.01 18.92
N ARG A 34 -3.08 4.97 18.63
CA ARG A 34 -2.54 4.78 17.27
C ARG A 34 -1.86 3.41 17.12
N LEU A 35 -1.92 2.87 15.92
CA LEU A 35 -1.17 1.67 15.55
C LEU A 35 0.27 2.09 15.21
N VAL A 36 1.23 1.46 15.89
CA VAL A 36 2.65 1.80 15.83
C VAL A 36 3.47 0.55 15.52
N SER A 37 4.64 0.70 14.94
CA SER A 37 5.60 -0.38 14.69
C SER A 37 6.97 -0.03 15.25
N HIS A 38 7.70 -1.05 15.71
CA HIS A 38 9.11 -0.90 16.03
C HIS A 38 10.02 -0.77 14.80
N ASP A 39 9.54 -1.18 13.62
CA ASP A 39 10.22 -0.91 12.36
C ASP A 39 9.94 0.50 11.87
N ASN A 40 10.98 1.31 11.69
CA ASN A 40 10.84 2.72 11.33
C ASN A 40 10.10 2.95 10.00
N THR A 41 10.32 2.09 9.01
CA THR A 41 9.69 2.21 7.69
C THR A 41 8.19 1.90 7.79
N THR A 42 7.87 0.82 8.49
CA THR A 42 6.47 0.44 8.74
C THR A 42 5.77 1.49 9.58
N ASN A 43 6.42 2.00 10.64
CA ASN A 43 5.85 3.03 11.49
C ASN A 43 5.56 4.33 10.72
N TRP A 44 6.50 4.78 9.88
CA TRP A 44 6.32 5.94 9.02
C TRP A 44 5.11 5.80 8.08
N ARG A 45 4.90 4.60 7.49
CA ARG A 45 3.73 4.32 6.65
C ARG A 45 2.44 4.32 7.45
N LEU A 46 2.43 3.68 8.63
CA LEU A 46 1.27 3.64 9.52
C LEU A 46 0.84 5.05 9.95
N ASP A 47 1.80 5.92 10.24
CA ASP A 47 1.50 7.32 10.57
C ASP A 47 0.80 8.03 9.42
N ILE A 48 1.32 7.92 8.20
CA ILE A 48 0.69 8.52 7.02
C ILE A 48 -0.72 7.98 6.82
N TRP A 49 -0.92 6.66 6.90
CA TRP A 49 -2.23 6.06 6.64
C TRP A 49 -3.27 6.45 7.66
N GLN A 50 -2.90 6.53 8.93
CA GLN A 50 -3.80 6.97 10.00
C GLN A 50 -4.13 8.46 9.86
N ASP A 51 -3.15 9.30 9.53
CA ASP A 51 -3.37 10.73 9.31
C ASP A 51 -4.25 10.99 8.09
N VAL A 52 -4.14 10.19 7.02
CA VAL A 52 -5.07 10.26 5.87
C VAL A 52 -6.51 10.05 6.33
N VAL A 53 -6.76 9.00 7.10
CA VAL A 53 -8.11 8.67 7.59
C VAL A 53 -8.63 9.77 8.53
N GLU A 54 -7.78 10.24 9.42
CA GLU A 54 -8.13 11.28 10.38
C GLU A 54 -8.44 12.61 9.71
N ASP A 55 -7.60 13.06 8.76
CA ASP A 55 -7.80 14.32 8.03
C ASP A 55 -9.05 14.25 7.13
N MET A 56 -9.25 13.13 6.42
CA MET A 56 -10.48 12.90 5.64
C MET A 56 -11.74 12.94 6.51
N SER A 57 -11.67 12.36 7.71
CA SER A 57 -12.78 12.39 8.66
C SER A 57 -13.10 13.81 9.11
N LYS A 58 -12.07 14.58 9.52
CA LYS A 58 -12.21 15.98 9.95
C LYS A 58 -12.78 16.88 8.84
N LYS A 59 -12.39 16.63 7.58
CA LYS A 59 -12.84 17.42 6.42
C LYS A 59 -14.13 16.93 5.78
N GLY A 60 -14.72 15.83 6.26
CA GLY A 60 -15.92 15.23 5.66
C GLY A 60 -15.70 14.63 4.28
N LEU A 61 -14.46 14.18 3.98
CA LEU A 61 -14.05 13.65 2.68
C LEU A 61 -14.11 12.13 2.57
N ILE A 62 -14.55 11.43 3.60
CA ILE A 62 -14.61 9.94 3.63
C ILE A 62 -15.37 9.37 2.42
N LEU A 63 -16.44 10.02 1.99
CA LEU A 63 -17.27 9.50 0.88
C LEU A 63 -16.65 9.75 -0.49
N LYS A 64 -16.08 10.93 -0.74
CA LYS A 64 -15.66 11.40 -2.08
C LYS A 64 -14.15 11.48 -2.29
N GLY A 65 -13.35 11.43 -1.22
CA GLY A 65 -11.90 11.61 -1.29
C GLY A 65 -11.44 13.04 -1.59
N TYR A 66 -10.11 13.19 -1.76
CA TYR A 66 -9.47 14.47 -2.13
C TYR A 66 -9.51 14.75 -3.63
N GLY A 67 -9.72 13.73 -4.47
CA GLY A 67 -9.50 13.83 -5.92
C GLY A 67 -8.05 13.52 -6.33
N TYR A 68 -7.78 13.68 -7.64
CA TYR A 68 -6.50 13.22 -8.25
C TYR A 68 -5.57 14.36 -8.66
N ASN A 69 -5.97 15.61 -8.48
CA ASN A 69 -5.28 16.77 -9.07
C ASN A 69 -4.10 17.27 -8.21
N GLU A 70 -4.05 16.93 -6.93
CA GLU A 70 -3.09 17.49 -5.98
C GLU A 70 -2.40 16.41 -5.15
N ILE A 71 -1.24 16.72 -4.59
CA ILE A 71 -0.60 15.89 -3.57
C ILE A 71 -1.53 15.81 -2.36
N LEU A 72 -1.61 14.64 -1.73
CA LEU A 72 -2.42 14.49 -0.52
C LEU A 72 -1.95 15.44 0.58
N PRO A 73 -2.85 16.19 1.24
CA PRO A 73 -2.47 17.21 2.23
C PRO A 73 -1.59 16.69 3.36
N VAL A 74 -1.81 15.45 3.78
CA VAL A 74 -1.00 14.79 4.82
C VAL A 74 0.46 14.58 4.43
N MET A 75 0.77 14.52 3.12
CA MET A 75 2.16 14.40 2.64
C MET A 75 2.91 15.72 2.70
N THR A 76 2.21 16.85 2.65
CA THR A 76 2.76 18.21 2.69
C THR A 76 2.60 18.87 4.05
N ASP A 77 2.19 18.15 5.08
CA ASP A 77 1.96 18.68 6.43
C ASP A 77 3.27 19.20 7.04
N PRO A 78 3.38 20.51 7.35
CA PRO A 78 4.58 21.07 7.96
C PRO A 78 4.87 20.55 9.37
N SER A 79 3.85 20.06 10.08
CA SER A 79 3.99 19.47 11.43
C SER A 79 4.60 18.07 11.42
N ALA A 80 4.62 17.42 10.25
CA ALA A 80 5.19 16.09 10.03
C ALA A 80 6.27 16.12 8.93
N PRO A 81 7.44 16.72 9.20
CA PRO A 81 8.48 16.90 8.20
C PRO A 81 9.04 15.57 7.70
N GLY A 82 9.50 15.55 6.44
CA GLY A 82 10.15 14.39 5.83
C GLY A 82 9.20 13.39 5.16
N ARG A 83 7.89 13.66 5.11
CA ARG A 83 6.93 12.81 4.40
C ARG A 83 7.15 12.76 2.90
N LEU A 84 7.54 13.88 2.30
CA LEU A 84 7.90 13.95 0.89
C LEU A 84 9.28 13.33 0.56
N GLY A 85 9.93 12.69 1.52
CA GLY A 85 11.27 12.15 1.35
C GLY A 85 12.36 13.23 1.47
N ARG A 86 13.63 12.84 1.20
CA ARG A 86 14.78 13.76 1.32
C ARG A 86 14.88 14.77 0.18
N ASP A 87 14.38 14.39 -0.97
CA ASP A 87 14.38 15.16 -2.22
C ASP A 87 13.08 15.94 -2.46
N GLY A 88 12.08 15.77 -1.60
CA GLY A 88 10.77 16.39 -1.74
C GLY A 88 9.90 15.78 -2.84
N LEU A 89 10.29 14.66 -3.43
CA LEU A 89 9.61 14.05 -4.58
C LEU A 89 8.73 12.84 -4.22
N ASN A 90 8.72 12.41 -2.96
CA ASN A 90 7.90 11.28 -2.52
C ASN A 90 6.46 11.73 -2.24
N GLU A 91 5.59 11.65 -3.24
CA GLU A 91 4.19 12.07 -3.14
C GLU A 91 3.23 10.95 -2.73
N HIS A 92 3.74 9.73 -2.56
CA HIS A 92 2.94 8.52 -2.43
C HIS A 92 2.81 8.03 -0.98
N VAL A 93 1.64 7.50 -0.65
CA VAL A 93 1.35 6.91 0.67
C VAL A 93 1.86 5.47 0.83
N HIS A 94 2.55 4.92 -0.19
CA HIS A 94 3.11 3.55 -0.21
C HIS A 94 2.12 2.44 0.15
N ASN A 95 0.88 2.62 -0.28
CA ASN A 95 -0.19 1.62 -0.20
C ASN A 95 -1.29 2.02 -1.18
N TYR A 96 -1.48 1.23 -2.22
CA TYR A 96 -2.44 1.54 -3.26
C TYR A 96 -3.89 1.54 -2.77
N PHE A 97 -4.24 0.68 -1.79
CA PHE A 97 -5.59 0.67 -1.20
C PHE A 97 -5.88 1.96 -0.43
N VAL A 98 -4.91 2.43 0.37
CA VAL A 98 -5.01 3.72 1.07
C VAL A 98 -5.09 4.87 0.06
N ASN A 99 -4.31 4.80 -1.03
CA ASN A 99 -4.34 5.83 -2.07
C ASN A 99 -5.70 5.90 -2.78
N ILE A 100 -6.28 4.76 -3.21
CA ILE A 100 -7.63 4.74 -3.80
C ILE A 100 -8.66 5.33 -2.83
N PHE A 101 -8.60 4.94 -1.55
CA PHE A 101 -9.49 5.47 -0.53
C PHE A 101 -9.30 6.97 -0.34
N ALA A 102 -8.06 7.44 -0.23
CA ALA A 102 -7.77 8.87 -0.10
C ALA A 102 -8.24 9.68 -1.31
N ARG A 103 -7.99 9.18 -2.52
CA ARG A 103 -8.31 9.88 -3.77
C ARG A 103 -9.79 9.90 -4.10
N GLY A 104 -10.46 8.75 -4.03
CA GLY A 104 -11.85 8.59 -4.48
C GLY A 104 -12.86 8.27 -3.39
N GLY A 105 -12.43 8.29 -2.12
CA GLY A 105 -13.28 7.98 -0.98
C GLY A 105 -13.71 6.52 -0.92
N ILE A 106 -14.65 6.26 -0.01
CA ILE A 106 -15.16 4.90 0.24
C ILE A 106 -15.85 4.31 -1.00
N PHE A 107 -16.48 5.14 -1.83
CA PHE A 107 -17.16 4.64 -3.04
C PHE A 107 -16.18 4.01 -4.02
N GLN A 108 -15.09 4.69 -4.36
CA GLN A 108 -14.09 4.15 -5.28
C GLN A 108 -13.38 2.93 -4.68
N PHE A 109 -13.09 2.98 -3.39
CA PHE A 109 -12.50 1.84 -2.68
C PHE A 109 -13.41 0.61 -2.74
N LEU A 110 -14.70 0.76 -2.47
CA LEU A 110 -15.68 -0.34 -2.55
C LEU A 110 -15.88 -0.85 -3.98
N LEU A 111 -15.86 0.03 -4.98
CA LEU A 111 -15.92 -0.38 -6.39
C LEU A 111 -14.70 -1.22 -6.77
N PHE A 112 -13.51 -0.82 -6.36
CA PHE A 112 -12.28 -1.58 -6.58
C PHE A 112 -12.34 -2.97 -5.92
N LEU A 113 -12.76 -3.04 -4.66
CA LEU A 113 -12.93 -4.32 -3.97
C LEU A 113 -14.01 -5.19 -4.62
N SER A 114 -15.17 -4.60 -4.94
CA SER A 114 -16.30 -5.32 -5.57
C SER A 114 -15.91 -5.90 -6.92
N PHE A 115 -15.12 -5.19 -7.71
CA PHE A 115 -14.60 -5.69 -8.99
C PHE A 115 -13.76 -6.97 -8.79
N HIS A 116 -12.80 -6.95 -7.87
CA HIS A 116 -11.94 -8.11 -7.63
C HIS A 116 -12.71 -9.28 -7.00
N LEU A 117 -13.56 -9.00 -6.01
CA LEU A 117 -14.43 -10.02 -5.40
C LEU A 117 -15.41 -10.60 -6.42
N GLY A 118 -15.95 -9.77 -7.29
CA GLY A 118 -16.83 -10.19 -8.39
C GLY A 118 -16.14 -11.18 -9.33
N ILE A 119 -14.87 -10.93 -9.69
CA ILE A 119 -14.08 -11.86 -10.50
C ILE A 119 -13.85 -13.18 -9.77
N ILE A 120 -13.48 -13.15 -8.49
CA ILE A 120 -13.28 -14.36 -7.68
C ILE A 120 -14.58 -15.16 -7.59
N PHE A 121 -15.70 -14.49 -7.32
CA PHE A 121 -17.01 -15.11 -7.24
C PHE A 121 -17.44 -15.72 -8.58
N TYR A 122 -17.31 -14.96 -9.69
CA TYR A 122 -17.59 -15.44 -11.05
C TYR A 122 -16.76 -16.67 -11.37
N TRP A 123 -15.46 -16.66 -11.08
CA TRP A 123 -14.56 -17.77 -11.32
C TRP A 123 -14.97 -19.00 -10.52
N ASN A 124 -15.21 -18.84 -9.22
CA ASN A 124 -15.64 -19.95 -8.37
C ASN A 124 -16.97 -20.56 -8.83
N ARG A 125 -17.94 -19.74 -9.20
CA ARG A 125 -19.25 -20.22 -9.72
C ARG A 125 -19.09 -21.01 -11.01
N LYS A 126 -18.15 -20.64 -11.86
CA LYS A 126 -17.98 -21.26 -13.18
C LYS A 126 -17.09 -22.51 -13.15
N TYR A 127 -16.06 -22.52 -12.33
CA TYR A 127 -15.03 -23.56 -12.32
C TYR A 127 -14.96 -24.36 -11.02
N LEU A 128 -15.73 -24.00 -10.01
CA LEU A 128 -15.78 -24.64 -8.68
C LEU A 128 -14.42 -24.71 -7.99
N ASN A 129 -13.56 -23.72 -8.22
CA ASN A 129 -12.25 -23.61 -7.60
C ASN A 129 -11.86 -22.13 -7.43
N TYR A 130 -10.74 -21.90 -6.74
CA TYR A 130 -10.18 -20.57 -6.44
C TYR A 130 -8.83 -20.35 -7.11
N THR A 131 -8.49 -21.06 -8.18
CA THR A 131 -7.18 -20.96 -8.85
C THR A 131 -6.84 -19.55 -9.30
N ILE A 132 -7.84 -18.72 -9.63
CA ILE A 132 -7.65 -17.30 -9.99
C ILE A 132 -6.93 -16.50 -8.89
N LEU A 133 -7.04 -16.91 -7.63
CA LEU A 133 -6.36 -16.26 -6.51
C LEU A 133 -4.84 -16.40 -6.59
N ILE A 134 -4.30 -17.47 -7.20
CA ILE A 134 -2.86 -17.65 -7.38
C ILE A 134 -2.28 -16.51 -8.22
N PHE A 135 -3.06 -15.99 -9.17
CA PHE A 135 -2.68 -14.84 -9.99
C PHE A 135 -2.97 -13.50 -9.28
N MET A 136 -4.16 -13.37 -8.68
CA MET A 136 -4.62 -12.09 -8.13
C MET A 136 -3.93 -11.73 -6.81
N MET A 137 -3.72 -12.69 -5.91
CA MET A 137 -3.23 -12.41 -4.57
C MET A 137 -1.82 -11.80 -4.52
N PRO A 138 -0.81 -12.29 -5.27
CA PRO A 138 0.50 -11.65 -5.27
C PRO A 138 0.45 -10.20 -5.71
N SER A 139 -0.37 -9.87 -6.71
CA SER A 139 -0.53 -8.52 -7.22
C SER A 139 -1.23 -7.60 -6.23
N LEU A 140 -2.28 -8.08 -5.56
CA LEU A 140 -2.99 -7.31 -4.54
C LEU A 140 -2.13 -7.13 -3.26
N LEU A 141 -1.34 -8.14 -2.88
CA LEU A 141 -0.38 -8.03 -1.78
C LEU A 141 0.72 -7.00 -2.11
N ALA A 142 1.27 -7.04 -3.33
CA ALA A 142 2.23 -6.01 -3.77
C ALA A 142 1.60 -4.61 -3.70
N ALA A 143 0.36 -4.45 -4.15
CA ALA A 143 -0.39 -3.19 -4.08
C ALA A 143 -0.66 -2.72 -2.63
N SER A 144 -0.76 -3.63 -1.66
CA SER A 144 -0.91 -3.27 -0.24
C SER A 144 0.39 -2.79 0.42
N LEU A 145 1.54 -3.10 -0.18
CA LEU A 145 2.86 -2.74 0.34
C LEU A 145 3.50 -1.58 -0.41
N ASP A 146 3.00 -1.26 -1.61
CA ASP A 146 3.52 -0.18 -2.46
C ASP A 146 2.44 0.32 -3.44
N MET A 147 2.83 1.30 -4.29
CA MET A 147 1.97 1.95 -5.30
C MET A 147 2.00 1.22 -6.67
N SER A 148 2.23 -0.09 -6.67
CA SER A 148 2.42 -0.89 -7.88
C SER A 148 1.28 -0.77 -8.90
N MET A 149 0.05 -0.52 -8.45
CA MET A 149 -1.14 -0.35 -9.30
C MET A 149 -1.40 1.10 -9.75
N GLU A 150 -0.60 2.08 -9.36
CA GLU A 150 -0.81 3.48 -9.75
C GLU A 150 -0.23 3.81 -11.12
N GLY A 151 0.89 3.18 -11.48
CA GLY A 151 1.53 3.38 -12.78
C GLY A 151 0.72 2.81 -13.95
N VAL A 152 1.17 3.07 -15.17
CA VAL A 152 0.50 2.58 -16.40
C VAL A 152 0.89 1.14 -16.69
N GLN A 153 2.17 0.78 -16.51
CA GLN A 153 2.73 -0.49 -16.98
C GLN A 153 2.16 -1.71 -16.23
N TYR A 154 2.22 -1.68 -14.91
CA TYR A 154 1.81 -2.81 -14.10
C TYR A 154 0.29 -3.10 -14.17
N PRO A 155 -0.61 -2.11 -14.05
CA PRO A 155 -2.04 -2.34 -14.22
C PRO A 155 -2.41 -2.87 -15.60
N ILE A 156 -1.80 -2.37 -16.68
CA ILE A 156 -2.06 -2.89 -18.03
C ILE A 156 -1.73 -4.38 -18.09
N VAL A 157 -0.54 -4.79 -17.66
CA VAL A 157 -0.13 -6.20 -17.64
C VAL A 157 -1.09 -7.02 -16.77
N TYR A 158 -1.40 -6.56 -15.57
CA TYR A 158 -2.30 -7.25 -14.66
C TYR A 158 -3.69 -7.47 -15.26
N TYR A 159 -4.34 -6.42 -15.77
CA TYR A 159 -5.69 -6.52 -16.31
C TYR A 159 -5.76 -7.26 -17.66
N LEU A 160 -4.73 -7.15 -18.50
CA LEU A 160 -4.63 -7.96 -19.73
C LEU A 160 -4.52 -9.44 -19.42
N PHE A 161 -3.64 -9.84 -18.50
CA PHE A 161 -3.53 -11.24 -18.08
C PHE A 161 -4.80 -11.76 -17.42
N LEU A 162 -5.43 -10.96 -16.57
CA LEU A 162 -6.70 -11.31 -15.92
C LEU A 162 -7.79 -11.54 -16.97
N GLY A 163 -7.91 -10.64 -17.96
CA GLY A 163 -8.83 -10.79 -19.09
C GLY A 163 -8.53 -12.02 -19.93
N TYR A 164 -7.25 -12.28 -20.21
CA TYR A 164 -6.82 -13.48 -20.92
C TYR A 164 -7.21 -14.77 -20.19
N LEU A 165 -6.95 -14.86 -18.90
CA LEU A 165 -7.33 -16.02 -18.07
C LEU A 165 -8.85 -16.25 -18.09
N LEU A 166 -9.64 -15.19 -18.00
CA LEU A 166 -11.11 -15.28 -18.06
C LEU A 166 -11.60 -15.72 -19.43
N SER A 167 -10.92 -15.38 -20.52
CA SER A 167 -11.31 -15.71 -21.90
C SER A 167 -10.89 -17.12 -22.32
N THR A 168 -9.69 -17.57 -21.98
CA THR A 168 -9.13 -18.86 -22.40
C THR A 168 -9.85 -20.04 -21.79
N GLN A 169 -10.24 -19.94 -20.55
CA GLN A 169 -11.01 -20.98 -19.86
C GLN A 169 -12.43 -21.18 -20.44
N GLN A 170 -12.93 -20.21 -21.23
CA GLN A 170 -14.20 -20.34 -21.92
C GLN A 170 -14.14 -21.29 -23.13
N LYS A 171 -12.99 -21.35 -23.81
CA LYS A 171 -12.78 -22.21 -25.00
C LYS A 171 -12.67 -23.69 -24.68
N SER A 172 -12.15 -24.07 -23.50
CA SER A 172 -11.98 -25.49 -23.15
C SER A 172 -13.31 -26.26 -22.96
N LYS A 173 -14.44 -25.57 -22.72
CA LYS A 173 -15.78 -26.18 -22.67
C LYS A 173 -16.42 -26.42 -24.03
N ILE A 174 -15.95 -25.76 -25.08
CA ILE A 174 -16.52 -25.88 -26.45
C ILE A 174 -15.91 -27.06 -27.22
N ILE A 175 -14.78 -27.59 -26.76
CA ILE A 175 -14.03 -28.65 -27.46
C ILE A 175 -14.40 -30.08 -26.96
N ASN A 176 -15.21 -30.20 -25.93
CA ASN A 176 -15.65 -31.48 -25.38
C ASN A 176 -17.06 -31.86 -25.83
N PHE A 177 -17.37 -31.68 -27.12
CA PHE A 177 -18.51 -32.28 -27.80
C PHE A 177 -18.05 -33.30 -28.85
#